data_15fa0ac63b5b5f21966de214ffdda514
#
_entry.id   15fa0ac63b5b5f21966de214ffdda514
#
_cell.length_a   1.000
_cell.length_b   1.000
_cell.length_c   1.000
_cell.angle_alpha   90.00
_cell.angle_beta   90.00
_cell.angle_gamma   90.00
#
_symmetry.space_group_name_H-M   'P 1'
#
loop_
_entity.id
_entity.type
_entity.pdbx_description
1 polymer ?
#
loop_
_entity_poly.entity_id
_entity_poly.type
_entity_poly.pdbx_seq_one_letter_code
_entity_poly.pdbx_strand_id
1 'polypeptide(L)'
;VTIVGSRDRDAVPLRQLAPSLLLGAGAALCIGWQALDPSAATPGTRSIVGLACAIGALICWTVYAVGNARALASRPGVSVHDWNLLIGLATGAQAIVLLPFALSGAAAAHGMTAWGQFAAVSVGVAVAASIIGNALWNKMSRLLPLTMVGQMILFETLFALLYGFLWEQRWPTPAEIAAATLVIASVLSCIHAHRPRHRPRPLAGDAGEPAR
;
A
#
# COMPACT_ATOMS: atom_id res chain seq x y z
N VAL A 1 -3.18 0.12 -8.08
CA VAL A 1 -3.61 -1.25 -7.74
C VAL A 1 -5.11 -1.41 -7.99
N THR A 2 -5.99 -0.62 -7.36
CA THR A 2 -7.46 -0.73 -7.48
C THR A 2 -7.97 -0.63 -8.93
N ILE A 3 -7.46 0.32 -9.74
CA ILE A 3 -7.82 0.48 -11.16
C ILE A 3 -7.40 -0.74 -11.99
N VAL A 4 -6.23 -1.30 -11.72
CA VAL A 4 -5.74 -2.50 -12.42
C VAL A 4 -6.57 -3.71 -12.03
N GLY A 5 -6.88 -3.86 -10.74
CA GLY A 5 -7.70 -4.94 -10.22
C GLY A 5 -9.14 -4.94 -10.74
N SER A 6 -9.71 -3.77 -11.03
CA SER A 6 -11.08 -3.67 -11.59
C SER A 6 -11.24 -4.25 -13.01
N ARG A 7 -10.13 -4.60 -13.66
CA ARG A 7 -10.12 -5.25 -14.99
C ARG A 7 -10.14 -6.78 -14.92
N ASP A 8 -10.01 -7.35 -13.74
CA ASP A 8 -10.08 -8.80 -13.56
C ASP A 8 -11.54 -9.29 -13.73
N ARG A 9 -11.74 -10.52 -14.23
CA ARG A 9 -13.07 -11.02 -14.68
C ARG A 9 -14.18 -10.96 -13.64
N ASP A 10 -13.86 -11.17 -12.37
CA ASP A 10 -14.81 -11.19 -11.25
C ASP A 10 -14.72 -9.95 -10.36
N ALA A 11 -14.07 -8.89 -10.83
CA ALA A 11 -13.84 -7.69 -10.04
C ALA A 11 -15.06 -6.76 -10.04
N VAL A 12 -15.17 -5.98 -8.99
CA VAL A 12 -16.15 -4.88 -8.90
C VAL A 12 -15.88 -3.87 -10.03
N PRO A 13 -16.90 -3.50 -10.81
CA PRO A 13 -16.73 -2.60 -11.94
C PRO A 13 -16.27 -1.21 -11.50
N LEU A 14 -15.46 -0.58 -12.33
CA LEU A 14 -14.83 0.72 -12.04
C LEU A 14 -15.84 1.81 -11.64
N ARG A 15 -17.05 1.77 -12.19
CA ARG A 15 -18.15 2.71 -11.84
C ARG A 15 -18.51 2.65 -10.35
N GLN A 16 -18.46 1.49 -9.72
CA GLN A 16 -18.78 1.33 -8.31
C GLN A 16 -17.58 1.72 -7.42
N LEU A 17 -16.36 1.68 -7.95
CA LEU A 17 -15.14 2.09 -7.28
C LEU A 17 -14.82 3.59 -7.51
N ALA A 18 -15.52 4.25 -8.44
CA ALA A 18 -15.28 5.66 -8.76
C ALA A 18 -15.34 6.59 -7.53
N PRO A 19 -16.32 6.47 -6.61
CA PRO A 19 -16.34 7.32 -5.42
C PRO A 19 -15.09 7.14 -4.55
N SER A 20 -14.63 5.90 -4.33
CA SER A 20 -13.43 5.64 -3.54
C SER A 20 -12.17 6.18 -4.21
N LEU A 21 -12.06 6.06 -5.54
CA LEU A 21 -10.93 6.58 -6.30
C LEU A 21 -10.89 8.12 -6.29
N LEU A 22 -12.03 8.79 -6.42
CA LEU A 22 -12.13 10.25 -6.35
C LEU A 22 -11.77 10.77 -4.97
N LEU A 23 -12.24 10.11 -3.90
CA LEU A 23 -11.89 10.46 -2.52
C LEU A 23 -10.39 10.27 -2.26
N GLY A 24 -9.81 9.15 -2.72
CA GLY A 24 -8.37 8.91 -2.61
C GLY A 24 -7.52 9.92 -3.40
N ALA A 25 -7.96 10.30 -4.60
CA ALA A 25 -7.32 11.35 -5.38
C ALA A 25 -7.42 12.72 -4.68
N GLY A 26 -8.58 13.04 -4.08
CA GLY A 26 -8.77 14.24 -3.28
C GLY A 26 -7.82 14.30 -2.08
N ALA A 27 -7.63 13.19 -1.37
CA ALA A 27 -6.66 13.09 -0.29
C ALA A 27 -5.22 13.36 -0.77
N ALA A 28 -4.83 12.76 -1.89
CA ALA A 28 -3.51 12.97 -2.49
C ALA A 28 -3.30 14.44 -2.90
N LEU A 29 -4.34 15.10 -3.44
CA LEU A 29 -4.29 16.52 -3.81
C LEU A 29 -4.16 17.42 -2.57
N CYS A 30 -4.86 17.11 -1.47
CA CYS A 30 -4.74 17.89 -0.22
C CYS A 30 -3.31 17.91 0.32
N ILE A 31 -2.61 16.77 0.26
CA ILE A 31 -1.21 16.68 0.72
C ILE A 31 -0.26 17.24 -0.34
N GLY A 32 -0.49 16.91 -1.62
CA GLY A 32 0.36 17.33 -2.73
C GLY A 32 0.37 18.86 -2.91
N TRP A 33 -0.74 19.52 -2.64
CA TRP A 33 -0.82 20.97 -2.69
C TRP A 33 0.13 21.64 -1.70
N GLN A 34 0.24 21.11 -0.48
CA GLN A 34 1.19 21.62 0.52
C GLN A 34 2.65 21.45 0.08
N ALA A 35 2.97 20.36 -0.61
CA ALA A 35 4.32 20.11 -1.12
C ALA A 35 4.70 21.06 -2.28
N LEU A 36 3.71 21.67 -2.94
CA LEU A 36 3.90 22.63 -4.03
C LEU A 36 3.83 24.09 -3.57
N ASP A 37 3.56 24.34 -2.28
CA ASP A 37 3.48 25.68 -1.72
C ASP A 37 4.87 26.38 -1.82
N PRO A 38 4.98 27.53 -2.51
CA PRO A 38 6.24 28.26 -2.63
C PRO A 38 6.77 28.80 -1.29
N SER A 39 5.92 28.90 -0.29
CA SER A 39 6.29 29.34 1.07
C SER A 39 6.89 28.21 1.92
N ALA A 40 6.86 26.96 1.45
CA ALA A 40 7.50 25.86 2.14
C ALA A 40 9.02 26.04 2.20
N ALA A 41 9.63 25.63 3.30
CA ALA A 41 11.03 25.92 3.67
C ALA A 41 12.13 25.42 2.70
N THR A 42 11.77 24.75 1.60
CA THR A 42 12.68 24.27 0.55
C THR A 42 12.13 24.55 -0.86
N PRO A 43 12.26 25.78 -1.38
CA PRO A 43 11.83 26.09 -2.74
C PRO A 43 12.84 25.57 -3.78
N GLY A 44 12.35 25.13 -4.94
CA GLY A 44 13.15 24.94 -6.14
C GLY A 44 13.35 23.50 -6.61
N THR A 45 14.41 23.26 -7.33
CA THR A 45 14.76 21.99 -8.03
C THR A 45 14.69 20.75 -7.13
N ARG A 46 15.02 20.86 -5.83
CA ARG A 46 14.94 19.77 -4.86
C ARG A 46 13.52 19.26 -4.65
N SER A 47 12.51 20.14 -4.66
CA SER A 47 11.10 19.76 -4.50
C SER A 47 10.60 18.99 -5.73
N ILE A 48 10.99 19.43 -6.93
CA ILE A 48 10.62 18.76 -8.19
C ILE A 48 11.27 17.37 -8.28
N VAL A 49 12.56 17.25 -7.94
CA VAL A 49 13.26 15.96 -7.91
C VAL A 49 12.61 15.04 -6.87
N GLY A 50 12.30 15.55 -5.67
CA GLY A 50 11.59 14.78 -4.64
C GLY A 50 10.23 14.27 -5.12
N LEU A 51 9.44 15.11 -5.80
CA LEU A 51 8.16 14.72 -6.38
C LEU A 51 8.33 13.66 -7.47
N ALA A 52 9.31 13.80 -8.35
CA ALA A 52 9.62 12.81 -9.39
C ALA A 52 10.03 11.47 -8.77
N CYS A 53 10.86 11.48 -7.73
CA CYS A 53 11.22 10.28 -6.97
C CYS A 53 10.01 9.64 -6.30
N ALA A 54 9.11 10.41 -5.71
CA ALA A 54 7.88 9.92 -5.11
C ALA A 54 6.95 9.26 -6.13
N ILE A 55 6.78 9.87 -7.30
CA ILE A 55 6.00 9.28 -8.41
C ILE A 55 6.67 7.97 -8.89
N GLY A 56 7.99 7.96 -9.06
CA GLY A 56 8.74 6.76 -9.43
C GLY A 56 8.55 5.63 -8.40
N ALA A 57 8.67 5.94 -7.12
CA ALA A 57 8.43 5.00 -6.03
C ALA A 57 7.00 4.44 -6.06
N LEU A 58 5.99 5.30 -6.29
CA LEU A 58 4.59 4.88 -6.41
C LEU A 58 4.37 3.92 -7.58
N ILE A 59 5.00 4.17 -8.72
CA ILE A 59 4.94 3.29 -9.90
C ILE A 59 5.57 1.93 -9.57
N CYS A 60 6.79 1.91 -9.04
CA CYS A 60 7.50 0.69 -8.65
C CYS A 60 6.70 -0.12 -7.62
N TRP A 61 6.17 0.55 -6.60
CA TRP A 61 5.34 -0.09 -5.59
C TRP A 61 4.06 -0.69 -6.20
N THR A 62 3.40 0.03 -7.10
CA THR A 62 2.18 -0.45 -7.77
C THR A 62 2.47 -1.68 -8.62
N VAL A 63 3.56 -1.68 -9.39
CA VAL A 63 4.00 -2.83 -10.20
C VAL A 63 4.29 -4.03 -9.30
N TYR A 64 5.01 -3.81 -8.20
CA TYR A 64 5.28 -4.85 -7.22
C TYR A 64 3.99 -5.42 -6.62
N ALA A 65 3.09 -4.58 -6.11
CA ALA A 65 1.87 -5.01 -5.45
C ALA A 65 0.95 -5.84 -6.38
N VAL A 66 0.77 -5.38 -7.62
CA VAL A 66 -0.01 -6.10 -8.64
C VAL A 66 0.67 -7.39 -9.06
N GLY A 67 1.98 -7.35 -9.34
CA GLY A 67 2.78 -8.50 -9.74
C GLY A 67 2.80 -9.57 -8.65
N ASN A 68 3.04 -9.18 -7.40
CA ASN A 68 3.07 -10.06 -6.24
C ASN A 68 1.71 -10.75 -6.02
N ALA A 69 0.62 -9.99 -6.02
CA ALA A 69 -0.72 -10.55 -5.83
C ALA A 69 -1.09 -11.55 -6.93
N ARG A 70 -0.79 -11.23 -8.20
CA ARG A 70 -1.03 -12.13 -9.33
C ARG A 70 -0.16 -13.38 -9.31
N ALA A 71 1.12 -13.23 -8.96
CA ALA A 71 2.05 -14.34 -8.84
C ALA A 71 1.64 -15.31 -7.73
N LEU A 72 1.19 -14.80 -6.58
CA LEU A 72 0.65 -15.61 -5.49
C LEU A 72 -0.65 -16.32 -5.88
N ALA A 73 -1.55 -15.64 -6.57
CA ALA A 73 -2.82 -16.22 -7.04
C ALA A 73 -2.60 -17.34 -8.08
N SER A 74 -1.59 -17.21 -8.94
CA SER A 74 -1.26 -18.21 -9.97
C SER A 74 -0.51 -19.44 -9.44
N ARG A 75 -0.04 -19.42 -8.19
CA ARG A 75 0.76 -20.48 -7.58
C ARG A 75 0.18 -20.95 -6.24
N PRO A 76 -0.98 -21.64 -6.24
CA PRO A 76 -1.64 -22.07 -5.00
C PRO A 76 -0.81 -23.10 -4.20
N GLY A 77 0.07 -23.85 -4.86
CA GLY A 77 0.95 -24.83 -4.22
C GLY A 77 2.16 -24.25 -3.47
N VAL A 78 2.49 -22.97 -3.68
CA VAL A 78 3.60 -22.31 -2.97
C VAL A 78 3.07 -21.74 -1.67
N SER A 79 3.68 -22.08 -0.54
CA SER A 79 3.28 -21.53 0.76
C SER A 79 3.62 -20.03 0.85
N VAL A 80 2.90 -19.29 1.70
CA VAL A 80 3.22 -17.87 1.99
C VAL A 80 4.63 -17.76 2.58
N HIS A 81 5.04 -18.75 3.38
CA HIS A 81 6.36 -18.80 3.98
C HIS A 81 7.47 -18.92 2.91
N ASP A 82 7.36 -19.88 1.98
CA ASP A 82 8.35 -20.08 0.91
C ASP A 82 8.43 -18.86 0.00
N TRP A 83 7.28 -18.25 -0.30
CA TRP A 83 7.23 -17.01 -1.08
C TRP A 83 7.96 -15.88 -0.38
N ASN A 84 7.78 -15.75 0.93
CA ASN A 84 8.47 -14.76 1.76
C ASN A 84 9.99 -14.98 1.79
N LEU A 85 10.43 -16.22 1.87
CA LEU A 85 11.85 -16.57 1.79
C LEU A 85 12.46 -16.17 0.44
N LEU A 86 11.75 -16.43 -0.67
CA LEU A 86 12.20 -16.02 -2.01
C LEU A 86 12.35 -14.51 -2.13
N ILE A 87 11.38 -13.74 -1.62
CA ILE A 87 11.47 -12.27 -1.57
C ILE A 87 12.68 -11.85 -0.72
N GLY A 88 12.86 -12.46 0.45
CA GLY A 88 13.99 -12.18 1.34
C GLY A 88 15.36 -12.44 0.68
N LEU A 89 15.48 -13.56 -0.04
CA LEU A 89 16.70 -13.90 -0.79
C LEU A 89 16.96 -12.89 -1.92
N ALA A 90 15.93 -12.51 -2.68
CA ALA A 90 16.08 -11.54 -3.76
C ALA A 90 16.47 -10.15 -3.25
N THR A 91 15.82 -9.67 -2.19
CA THR A 91 16.15 -8.37 -1.57
C THR A 91 17.51 -8.39 -0.88
N GLY A 92 17.89 -9.51 -0.25
CA GLY A 92 19.21 -9.70 0.33
C GLY A 92 20.31 -9.67 -0.73
N ALA A 93 20.12 -10.34 -1.87
CA ALA A 93 21.07 -10.28 -2.98
C ALA A 93 21.23 -8.84 -3.52
N GLN A 94 20.12 -8.10 -3.68
CA GLN A 94 20.19 -6.70 -4.08
C GLN A 94 20.93 -5.83 -3.05
N ALA A 95 20.72 -6.06 -1.75
CA ALA A 95 21.42 -5.34 -0.69
C ALA A 95 22.93 -5.59 -0.74
N ILE A 96 23.38 -6.81 -1.02
CA ILE A 96 24.80 -7.15 -1.18
C ILE A 96 25.41 -6.39 -2.36
N VAL A 97 24.71 -6.31 -3.49
CA VAL A 97 25.16 -5.55 -4.68
C VAL A 97 25.27 -4.05 -4.38
N LEU A 98 24.37 -3.51 -3.54
CA LEU A 98 24.38 -2.09 -3.17
C LEU A 98 25.36 -1.75 -2.03
N LEU A 99 25.86 -2.76 -1.31
CA LEU A 99 26.74 -2.56 -0.15
C LEU A 99 28.01 -1.71 -0.44
N PRO A 100 28.75 -1.91 -1.56
CA PRO A 100 29.93 -1.07 -1.86
C PRO A 100 29.58 0.41 -1.98
N PHE A 101 28.42 0.74 -2.54
CA PHE A 101 27.96 2.13 -2.68
C PHE A 101 27.57 2.73 -1.32
N ALA A 102 26.97 1.93 -0.44
CA ALA A 102 26.59 2.37 0.91
C ALA A 102 27.81 2.58 1.81
N LEU A 103 28.87 1.81 1.64
CA LEU A 103 30.10 1.91 2.44
C LEU A 103 31.10 2.94 1.90
N SER A 104 30.85 3.51 0.71
CA SER A 104 31.69 4.56 0.14
C SER A 104 31.39 5.92 0.78
N GLY A 105 32.43 6.66 1.22
CA GLY A 105 32.28 8.02 1.69
C GLY A 105 31.96 8.17 3.19
N ALA A 106 30.85 8.82 3.52
CA ALA A 106 30.51 9.24 4.89
C ALA A 106 30.31 8.08 5.91
N ALA A 107 30.13 6.85 5.45
CA ALA A 107 29.97 5.69 6.33
C ALA A 107 31.20 5.41 7.21
N ALA A 108 32.40 5.73 6.73
CA ALA A 108 33.64 5.53 7.47
C ALA A 108 33.84 6.51 8.66
N ALA A 109 33.04 7.57 8.73
CA ALA A 109 33.13 8.61 9.75
C ALA A 109 32.35 8.32 11.04
N HIS A 110 31.64 7.18 11.15
CA HIS A 110 30.79 6.87 12.28
C HIS A 110 31.50 5.95 13.30
N GLY A 111 31.37 6.29 14.59
CA GLY A 111 31.93 5.47 15.69
C GLY A 111 31.16 4.15 15.89
N MET A 112 31.76 3.21 16.61
CA MET A 112 31.20 1.88 16.90
C MET A 112 29.81 1.91 17.55
N THR A 113 29.55 2.91 18.41
CA THR A 113 28.24 3.08 19.05
C THR A 113 27.14 3.38 18.02
N ALA A 114 27.41 4.26 17.05
CA ALA A 114 26.46 4.58 15.99
C ALA A 114 26.20 3.37 15.08
N TRP A 115 27.23 2.60 14.76
CA TRP A 115 27.08 1.34 14.03
C TRP A 115 26.29 0.30 14.80
N GLY A 116 26.47 0.20 16.13
CA GLY A 116 25.68 -0.69 16.98
C GLY A 116 24.20 -0.31 17.00
N GLN A 117 23.90 0.98 17.13
CA GLN A 117 22.52 1.48 17.07
C GLN A 117 21.89 1.24 15.70
N PHE A 118 22.60 1.53 14.62
CA PHE A 118 22.15 1.26 13.25
C PHE A 118 21.85 -0.23 13.06
N ALA A 119 22.73 -1.12 13.49
CA ALA A 119 22.52 -2.56 13.39
C ALA A 119 21.30 -3.02 14.19
N ALA A 120 21.12 -2.54 15.43
CA ALA A 120 19.98 -2.89 16.26
C ALA A 120 18.64 -2.45 15.64
N VAL A 121 18.57 -1.21 15.15
CA VAL A 121 17.40 -0.68 14.47
C VAL A 121 17.14 -1.45 13.17
N SER A 122 18.17 -1.71 12.37
CA SER A 122 18.05 -2.46 11.11
C SER A 122 17.54 -3.88 11.32
N VAL A 123 18.04 -4.59 12.34
CA VAL A 123 17.55 -5.92 12.71
C VAL A 123 16.09 -5.85 13.18
N GLY A 124 15.74 -4.88 14.04
CA GLY A 124 14.39 -4.67 14.50
C GLY A 124 13.41 -4.44 13.34
N VAL A 125 13.76 -3.57 12.39
CA VAL A 125 12.97 -3.30 11.18
C VAL A 125 12.90 -4.55 10.29
N ALA A 126 14.02 -5.26 10.10
CA ALA A 126 14.03 -6.49 9.29
C ALA A 126 13.08 -7.56 9.86
N VAL A 127 13.07 -7.76 11.17
CA VAL A 127 12.16 -8.73 11.80
C VAL A 127 10.71 -8.24 11.75
N ALA A 128 10.44 -7.02 12.20
CA ALA A 128 9.07 -6.53 12.32
C ALA A 128 8.42 -6.27 10.94
N ALA A 129 9.09 -5.56 10.06
CA ALA A 129 8.53 -5.16 8.77
C ALA A 129 8.76 -6.19 7.67
N SER A 130 9.99 -6.72 7.53
CA SER A 130 10.31 -7.59 6.38
C SER A 130 9.91 -9.05 6.60
N ILE A 131 9.92 -9.57 7.83
CA ILE A 131 9.47 -10.93 8.10
C ILE A 131 7.99 -10.95 8.44
N ILE A 132 7.58 -10.28 9.52
CA ILE A 132 6.20 -10.33 10.02
C ILE A 132 5.28 -9.54 9.10
N GLY A 133 5.61 -8.29 8.79
CA GLY A 133 4.80 -7.42 7.94
C GLY A 133 4.60 -7.99 6.55
N ASN A 134 5.68 -8.49 5.90
CA ASN A 134 5.58 -9.09 4.57
C ASN A 134 4.82 -10.43 4.57
N ALA A 135 4.92 -11.23 5.62
CA ALA A 135 4.10 -12.44 5.76
C ALA A 135 2.61 -12.12 5.87
N LEU A 136 2.24 -11.09 6.64
CA LEU A 136 0.86 -10.59 6.74
C LEU A 136 0.38 -9.99 5.42
N TRP A 137 1.22 -9.23 4.73
CA TRP A 137 0.94 -8.68 3.40
C TRP A 137 0.65 -9.78 2.37
N ASN A 138 1.51 -10.79 2.29
CA ASN A 138 1.32 -11.90 1.37
C ASN A 138 0.09 -12.73 1.69
N LYS A 139 -0.20 -12.95 2.98
CA LYS A 139 -1.45 -13.61 3.41
C LYS A 139 -2.68 -12.79 3.01
N MET A 140 -2.67 -11.49 3.26
CA MET A 140 -3.74 -10.57 2.86
C MET A 140 -3.94 -10.57 1.34
N SER A 141 -2.86 -10.52 0.57
CA SER A 141 -2.89 -10.53 -0.90
C SER A 141 -3.49 -11.81 -1.50
N ARG A 142 -3.51 -12.91 -0.76
CA ARG A 142 -4.22 -14.15 -1.15
C ARG A 142 -5.69 -14.15 -0.78
N LEU A 143 -6.05 -13.47 0.30
CA LEU A 143 -7.41 -13.51 0.85
C LEU A 143 -8.32 -12.43 0.25
N LEU A 144 -7.75 -11.32 -0.19
CA LEU A 144 -8.50 -10.18 -0.68
C LEU A 144 -8.40 -10.03 -2.20
N PRO A 145 -9.49 -9.60 -2.86
CA PRO A 145 -9.42 -9.21 -4.26
C PRO A 145 -8.49 -8.01 -4.44
N LEU A 146 -7.82 -7.94 -5.59
CA LEU A 146 -6.79 -6.93 -5.87
C LEU A 146 -7.30 -5.48 -5.69
N THR A 147 -8.59 -5.25 -5.95
CA THR A 147 -9.24 -3.95 -5.72
C THR A 147 -9.22 -3.53 -4.25
N MET A 148 -9.44 -4.47 -3.32
CA MET A 148 -9.38 -4.21 -1.89
C MET A 148 -7.95 -4.10 -1.36
N VAL A 149 -7.00 -4.84 -1.92
CA VAL A 149 -5.57 -4.71 -1.57
C VAL A 149 -5.11 -3.26 -1.74
N GLY A 150 -5.52 -2.59 -2.84
CA GLY A 150 -5.22 -1.17 -3.05
C GLY A 150 -5.78 -0.24 -1.97
N GLN A 151 -6.91 -0.59 -1.37
CA GLN A 151 -7.50 0.21 -0.28
C GLN A 151 -6.81 -0.05 1.08
N MET A 152 -6.30 -1.25 1.29
CA MET A 152 -5.52 -1.55 2.50
C MET A 152 -4.22 -0.75 2.55
N ILE A 153 -3.60 -0.46 1.40
CA ILE A 153 -2.43 0.43 1.32
C ILE A 153 -2.79 1.86 1.80
N LEU A 154 -3.96 2.36 1.39
CA LEU A 154 -4.44 3.68 1.87
C LEU A 154 -4.68 3.66 3.39
N PHE A 155 -5.21 2.56 3.92
CA PHE A 155 -5.44 2.40 5.34
C PHE A 155 -4.14 2.37 6.14
N GLU A 156 -3.09 1.71 5.62
CA GLU A 156 -1.73 1.72 6.16
C GLU A 156 -1.19 3.16 6.31
N THR A 157 -1.46 4.02 5.32
CA THR A 157 -1.04 5.42 5.34
C THR A 157 -1.62 6.18 6.54
N LEU A 158 -2.84 5.86 7.01
CA LEU A 158 -3.43 6.48 8.20
C LEU A 158 -2.64 6.16 9.47
N PHE A 159 -2.19 4.91 9.62
CA PHE A 159 -1.35 4.52 10.75
C PHE A 159 0.03 5.18 10.68
N ALA A 160 0.62 5.28 9.47
CA ALA A 160 1.89 5.96 9.28
C ALA A 160 1.79 7.44 9.69
N LEU A 161 0.73 8.14 9.31
CA LEU A 161 0.46 9.52 9.73
C LEU A 161 0.27 9.62 11.25
N LEU A 162 -0.53 8.71 11.83
CA LEU A 162 -0.74 8.68 13.28
C LEU A 162 0.57 8.51 14.06
N TYR A 163 1.41 7.57 13.64
CA TYR A 163 2.72 7.37 14.26
C TYR A 163 3.65 8.56 14.07
N GLY A 164 3.60 9.23 12.91
CA GLY A 164 4.32 10.47 12.65
C GLY A 164 3.92 11.57 13.63
N PHE A 165 2.63 11.81 13.82
CA PHE A 165 2.12 12.82 14.75
C PHE A 165 2.51 12.52 16.20
N LEU A 166 2.42 11.25 16.61
CA LEU A 166 2.82 10.83 17.95
C LEU A 166 4.32 11.00 18.18
N TRP A 167 5.14 10.70 17.18
CA TRP A 167 6.59 10.85 17.26
C TRP A 167 7.03 12.31 17.29
N GLU A 168 6.44 13.13 16.40
CA GLU A 168 6.75 14.56 16.28
C GLU A 168 6.10 15.39 17.40
N GLN A 169 5.22 14.79 18.23
CA GLN A 169 4.48 15.47 19.31
C GLN A 169 3.75 16.72 18.81
N ARG A 170 3.26 16.69 17.58
CA ARG A 170 2.52 17.79 16.95
C ARG A 170 1.08 17.42 16.63
N TRP A 171 0.22 18.39 16.62
CA TRP A 171 -1.15 18.24 16.13
C TRP A 171 -1.18 18.25 14.60
N PRO A 172 -2.05 17.44 13.97
CA PRO A 172 -2.21 17.45 12.53
C PRO A 172 -2.74 18.80 12.04
N THR A 173 -2.27 19.23 10.87
CA THR A 173 -2.77 20.42 10.20
C THR A 173 -4.19 20.17 9.65
N PRO A 174 -4.99 21.23 9.39
CA PRO A 174 -6.31 21.07 8.79
C PRO A 174 -6.32 20.29 7.47
N ALA A 175 -5.27 20.42 6.65
CA ALA A 175 -5.14 19.69 5.39
C ALA A 175 -4.83 18.21 5.62
N GLU A 176 -4.01 17.86 6.64
CA GLU A 176 -3.75 16.49 7.03
C GLU A 176 -5.01 15.82 7.58
N ILE A 177 -5.81 16.53 8.38
CA ILE A 177 -7.11 16.06 8.87
C ILE A 177 -8.07 15.83 7.71
N ALA A 178 -8.15 16.76 6.76
CA ALA A 178 -8.99 16.62 5.57
C ALA A 178 -8.56 15.41 4.73
N ALA A 179 -7.25 15.26 4.49
CA ALA A 179 -6.71 14.11 3.75
C ALA A 179 -7.00 12.78 4.46
N ALA A 180 -6.80 12.69 5.78
CA ALA A 180 -7.12 11.48 6.55
C ALA A 180 -8.61 11.12 6.47
N THR A 181 -9.49 12.12 6.58
CA THR A 181 -10.95 11.95 6.45
C THR A 181 -11.33 11.43 5.07
N LEU A 182 -10.75 11.99 4.00
CA LEU A 182 -10.96 11.54 2.63
C LEU A 182 -10.45 10.11 2.41
N VAL A 183 -9.32 9.73 2.99
CA VAL A 183 -8.81 8.35 2.94
C VAL A 183 -9.77 7.39 3.63
N ILE A 184 -10.25 7.72 4.83
CA ILE A 184 -11.23 6.89 5.55
C ILE A 184 -12.51 6.73 4.71
N ALA A 185 -13.05 7.81 4.18
CA ALA A 185 -14.24 7.78 3.33
C ALA A 185 -14.01 6.95 2.04
N SER A 186 -12.81 7.05 1.44
CA SER A 186 -12.40 6.23 0.29
C SER A 186 -12.44 4.73 0.60
N VAL A 187 -11.82 4.33 1.72
CA VAL A 187 -11.79 2.92 2.15
C VAL A 187 -13.19 2.40 2.45
N LEU A 188 -13.99 3.15 3.19
CA LEU A 188 -15.38 2.78 3.52
C LEU A 188 -16.26 2.65 2.26
N SER A 189 -16.11 3.57 1.31
CA SER A 189 -16.79 3.51 0.01
C SER A 189 -16.42 2.24 -0.77
N CYS A 190 -15.14 1.88 -0.79
CA CYS A 190 -14.68 0.65 -1.45
C CYS A 190 -15.23 -0.60 -0.76
N ILE A 191 -15.19 -0.67 0.58
CA ILE A 191 -15.76 -1.79 1.34
C ILE A 191 -17.25 -1.93 1.03
N HIS A 192 -17.98 -0.81 0.98
CA HIS A 192 -19.39 -0.81 0.64
C HIS A 192 -19.65 -1.35 -0.78
N ALA A 193 -18.82 -0.99 -1.75
CA ALA A 193 -18.90 -1.49 -3.12
C ALA A 193 -18.66 -3.00 -3.24
N HIS A 194 -17.91 -3.60 -2.30
CA HIS A 194 -17.62 -5.04 -2.27
C HIS A 194 -18.63 -5.84 -1.45
N ARG A 195 -19.61 -5.22 -0.79
CA ARG A 195 -20.63 -5.96 -0.07
C ARG A 195 -21.45 -6.80 -1.06
N PRO A 196 -21.67 -8.11 -0.76
CA PRO A 196 -22.54 -8.94 -1.58
C PRO A 196 -23.93 -8.29 -1.67
N ARG A 197 -24.37 -7.93 -2.86
CA ARG A 197 -25.76 -7.53 -3.06
C ARG A 197 -26.59 -8.78 -2.84
N HIS A 198 -27.39 -8.79 -1.78
CA HIS A 198 -28.38 -9.83 -1.54
C HIS A 198 -29.34 -9.82 -2.76
N ARG A 199 -29.07 -10.68 -3.75
CA ARG A 199 -30.07 -10.97 -4.78
C ARG A 199 -31.19 -11.70 -4.07
N PRO A 200 -32.44 -11.19 -4.08
CA PRO A 200 -33.59 -11.95 -3.60
C PRO A 200 -33.56 -13.30 -4.31
N ARG A 201 -33.53 -14.39 -3.55
CA ARG A 201 -33.67 -15.74 -4.11
C ARG A 201 -34.96 -15.74 -4.86
N PRO A 202 -35.03 -16.09 -6.18
CA PRO A 202 -36.32 -16.26 -6.87
C PRO A 202 -37.13 -17.22 -6.01
N LEU A 203 -38.32 -16.80 -5.62
CA LEU A 203 -39.25 -17.68 -4.91
C LEU A 203 -39.42 -18.89 -5.83
N ALA A 204 -39.03 -20.06 -5.33
CA ALA A 204 -39.29 -21.34 -5.98
C ALA A 204 -40.83 -21.61 -5.91
N GLY A 205 -41.54 -21.04 -6.84
CA GLY A 205 -42.98 -21.06 -6.85
C GLY A 205 -43.52 -20.70 -8.23
N ASP A 206 -43.01 -21.39 -9.28
CA ASP A 206 -43.74 -21.55 -10.56
C ASP A 206 -43.11 -22.73 -11.34
N ALA A 207 -42.96 -23.87 -10.66
CA ALA A 207 -42.89 -25.13 -11.38
C ALA A 207 -44.31 -25.46 -11.75
N GLY A 208 -44.72 -24.96 -12.94
CA GLY A 208 -46.02 -25.19 -13.51
C GLY A 208 -46.42 -26.67 -13.46
N GLU A 209 -47.59 -26.89 -12.92
CA GLU A 209 -48.41 -28.09 -12.95
C GLU A 209 -48.49 -28.62 -14.40
N PRO A 210 -48.15 -29.89 -14.70
CA PRO A 210 -48.37 -30.43 -16.05
C PRO A 210 -49.86 -30.58 -16.27
N ALA A 211 -50.39 -29.80 -17.22
CA ALA A 211 -51.72 -30.00 -17.74
C ALA A 211 -51.87 -31.44 -18.28
N ARG A 212 -52.91 -32.11 -17.81
CA ARG A 212 -53.39 -33.42 -18.27
C ARG A 212 -53.95 -33.33 -19.69
#